data_8dc28c59c437f2818e1f11dbbc61616f
#
_entry.id   8dc28c59c437f2818e1f11dbbc61616f
#
_cell.length_a   1.000
_cell.length_b   1.000
_cell.length_c   1.000
_cell.angle_alpha   90.00
_cell.angle_beta   90.00
_cell.angle_gamma   90.00
#
_symmetry.space_group_name_H-M   'P 1'
#
loop_
_entity.id
_entity.type
_entity.pdbx_description
1 polymer ?
#
loop_
_entity_poly.entity_id
_entity_poly.type
_entity_poly.pdbx_seq_one_letter_code
_entity_poly.pdbx_strand_id
1 'polypeptide(L)'
;MIMEKRIKKSVATLLAHIIKIDKRDIDKEAPLFCKLMGADFGCSAGEAKDFLTNVVEEDYNLDEHLEIINEALCNDRISKMHLMEQVNQIIYSDTITQQDYEEFEKIKNKLFTCDN
;
A
#
# COMPACT_ATOMS: atom_id res chain seq x y z
N MET A 1 -10.11 -8.74 6.94
CA MET A 1 -8.89 -9.09 7.69
C MET A 1 -8.31 -7.83 8.29
N ILE A 2 -8.03 -7.85 9.60
CA ILE A 2 -7.46 -6.69 10.28
C ILE A 2 -5.98 -6.94 10.51
N MET A 3 -5.14 -6.02 10.05
CA MET A 3 -3.70 -6.10 10.21
C MET A 3 -3.24 -5.40 11.49
N GLU A 4 -2.03 -5.71 11.95
CA GLU A 4 -1.48 -5.09 13.14
C GLU A 4 -1.27 -3.60 12.97
N LYS A 5 -1.62 -2.84 14.01
CA LYS A 5 -1.52 -1.37 13.96
C LYS A 5 -0.09 -0.87 13.72
N ARG A 6 0.93 -1.63 14.14
CA ARG A 6 2.32 -1.21 13.96
C ARG A 6 2.74 -1.05 12.51
N ILE A 7 2.06 -1.72 11.58
CA ILE A 7 2.37 -1.59 10.15
C ILE A 7 1.43 -0.66 9.40
N LYS A 8 0.49 -0.03 10.11
CA LYS A 8 -0.52 0.83 9.52
C LYS A 8 0.09 1.93 8.64
N LYS A 9 1.06 2.66 9.17
CA LYS A 9 1.73 3.72 8.42
C LYS A 9 2.47 3.16 7.19
N SER A 10 3.12 2.01 7.35
CA SER A 10 3.87 1.40 6.25
C SER A 10 2.95 0.90 5.16
N VAL A 11 1.82 0.30 5.50
CA VAL A 11 0.82 -0.13 4.52
C VAL A 11 0.20 1.08 3.82
N ALA A 12 -0.14 2.12 4.58
CA ALA A 12 -0.66 3.36 3.99
C ALA A 12 0.33 3.95 3.00
N THR A 13 1.62 3.97 3.36
CA THR A 13 2.68 4.48 2.47
C THR A 13 2.78 3.63 1.20
N LEU A 14 2.73 2.31 1.33
CA LEU A 14 2.79 1.41 0.19
C LEU A 14 1.63 1.66 -0.79
N LEU A 15 0.41 1.69 -0.28
CA LEU A 15 -0.77 1.89 -1.14
C LEU A 15 -0.78 3.29 -1.77
N ALA A 16 -0.43 4.31 -1.00
CA ALA A 16 -0.37 5.68 -1.50
C ALA A 16 0.77 5.90 -2.50
N HIS A 17 1.85 5.13 -2.36
CA HIS A 17 3.00 5.21 -3.27
C HIS A 17 2.59 4.99 -4.74
N ILE A 18 1.72 4.01 -4.99
CA ILE A 18 1.24 3.72 -6.35
C ILE A 18 0.51 4.94 -6.92
N ILE A 19 -0.30 5.59 -6.10
CA ILE A 19 -1.03 6.80 -6.50
C ILE A 19 -0.05 7.92 -6.84
N LYS A 20 0.99 8.08 -6.01
CA LYS A 20 1.98 9.14 -6.15
C LYS A 20 2.84 8.98 -7.41
N ILE A 21 3.36 7.77 -7.68
CA ILE A 21 4.29 7.56 -8.80
C ILE A 21 3.64 7.77 -10.16
N ASP A 22 2.35 7.46 -10.27
CA ASP A 22 1.60 7.63 -11.51
C ASP A 22 0.94 9.01 -11.60
N LYS A 23 1.18 9.87 -10.62
CA LYS A 23 0.56 11.19 -10.55
C LYS A 23 -0.95 11.12 -10.69
N ARG A 24 -1.55 10.10 -10.10
CA ARG A 24 -2.99 9.90 -10.14
C ARG A 24 -3.71 10.99 -9.35
N ASP A 25 -4.95 11.26 -9.72
CA ASP A 25 -5.78 12.23 -9.04
C ASP A 25 -6.12 11.72 -7.64
N ILE A 26 -5.64 12.43 -6.60
CA ILE A 26 -5.86 12.04 -5.20
C ILE A 26 -7.35 11.97 -4.88
N ASP A 27 -8.14 12.94 -5.35
CA ASP A 27 -9.57 12.98 -5.07
C ASP A 27 -10.30 11.79 -5.69
N LYS A 28 -9.86 11.34 -6.85
CA LYS A 28 -10.42 10.17 -7.52
C LYS A 28 -10.05 8.88 -6.82
N GLU A 29 -8.82 8.78 -6.31
CA GLU A 29 -8.29 7.56 -5.69
C GLU A 29 -8.63 7.46 -4.19
N ALA A 30 -8.92 8.58 -3.53
CA ALA A 30 -9.17 8.59 -2.10
C ALA A 30 -10.28 7.64 -1.64
N PRO A 31 -11.42 7.50 -2.33
CA PRO A 31 -12.45 6.55 -1.88
C PRO A 31 -11.97 5.12 -1.80
N LEU A 32 -11.20 4.65 -2.79
CA LEU A 32 -10.65 3.29 -2.78
C LEU A 32 -9.61 3.16 -1.67
N PHE A 33 -8.69 4.12 -1.55
CA PHE A 33 -7.68 4.12 -0.50
C PHE A 33 -8.32 4.06 0.89
N CYS A 34 -9.35 4.87 1.13
CA CYS A 34 -10.06 4.89 2.39
C CYS A 34 -10.76 3.55 2.68
N LYS A 35 -11.34 2.94 1.65
CA LYS A 35 -11.98 1.62 1.77
C LYS A 35 -10.96 0.56 2.20
N LEU A 36 -9.80 0.55 1.56
CA LEU A 36 -8.77 -0.45 1.86
C LEU A 36 -8.19 -0.26 3.26
N MET A 37 -7.90 0.99 3.64
CA MET A 37 -7.39 1.28 4.98
C MET A 37 -8.43 1.00 6.06
N GLY A 38 -9.70 1.25 5.76
CA GLY A 38 -10.79 0.91 6.67
C GLY A 38 -10.89 -0.60 6.90
N ALA A 39 -10.76 -1.39 5.83
CA ALA A 39 -10.82 -2.86 5.91
C ALA A 39 -9.62 -3.42 6.69
N ASP A 40 -8.43 -2.87 6.48
CA ASP A 40 -7.20 -3.40 7.08
C ASP A 40 -6.99 -2.95 8.53
N PHE A 41 -7.37 -1.71 8.87
CA PHE A 41 -7.01 -1.11 10.16
C PHE A 41 -8.17 -0.42 10.87
N GLY A 42 -9.35 -0.43 10.28
CA GLY A 42 -10.49 0.26 10.87
C GLY A 42 -10.37 1.78 10.84
N CYS A 43 -9.57 2.32 9.91
CA CYS A 43 -9.39 3.77 9.78
C CYS A 43 -10.69 4.45 9.37
N SER A 44 -10.94 5.65 9.94
CA SER A 44 -11.99 6.50 9.43
C SER A 44 -11.58 7.09 8.07
N ALA A 45 -12.56 7.59 7.31
CA ALA A 45 -12.27 8.21 6.02
C ALA A 45 -11.35 9.43 6.17
N GLY A 46 -11.53 10.21 7.23
CA GLY A 46 -10.68 11.37 7.51
C GLY A 46 -9.24 10.97 7.80
N GLU A 47 -9.05 9.95 8.64
CA GLU A 47 -7.72 9.45 8.97
C GLU A 47 -7.00 8.91 7.72
N ALA A 48 -7.71 8.12 6.92
CA ALA A 48 -7.13 7.54 5.71
C ALA A 48 -6.75 8.63 4.70
N LYS A 49 -7.60 9.64 4.54
CA LYS A 49 -7.33 10.75 3.63
C LYS A 49 -6.10 11.55 4.08
N ASP A 50 -5.92 11.74 5.39
CA ASP A 50 -4.75 12.40 5.94
C ASP A 50 -3.48 11.61 5.63
N PHE A 51 -3.50 10.28 5.78
CA PHE A 51 -2.37 9.43 5.38
C PHE A 51 -2.03 9.62 3.90
N LEU A 52 -3.02 9.57 3.04
CA LEU A 52 -2.81 9.70 1.59
C LEU A 52 -2.17 11.05 1.25
N THR A 53 -2.72 12.13 1.79
CA THR A 53 -2.22 13.48 1.55
C THR A 53 -0.77 13.63 2.05
N ASN A 54 -0.49 13.13 3.24
CA ASN A 54 0.85 13.22 3.82
C ASN A 54 1.87 12.43 3.03
N VAL A 55 1.55 11.22 2.60
CA VAL A 55 2.48 10.39 1.82
C VAL A 55 2.78 11.05 0.48
N VAL A 56 1.78 11.62 -0.18
CA VAL A 56 1.97 12.27 -1.47
C VAL A 56 2.88 13.49 -1.35
N GLU A 57 2.80 14.22 -0.23
CA GLU A 57 3.58 15.45 -0.01
C GLU A 57 4.95 15.23 0.61
N GLU A 58 5.16 14.12 1.32
CA GLU A 58 6.40 13.85 2.05
C GLU A 58 7.38 13.00 1.24
N ASP A 59 8.66 13.14 1.57
CA ASP A 59 9.68 12.19 1.10
C ASP A 59 9.69 10.99 2.05
N TYR A 60 9.86 9.82 1.50
CA TYR A 60 9.92 8.58 2.28
C TYR A 60 10.79 7.56 1.54
N ASN A 61 11.25 6.56 2.28
CA ASN A 61 11.97 5.43 1.71
C ASN A 61 11.04 4.23 1.68
N LEU A 62 10.53 3.90 0.49
CA LEU A 62 9.59 2.79 0.33
C LEU A 62 10.21 1.46 0.78
N ASP A 63 11.49 1.24 0.51
CA ASP A 63 12.16 0.00 0.88
C ASP A 63 12.13 -0.23 2.39
N GLU A 64 12.30 0.82 3.19
CA GLU A 64 12.18 0.71 4.65
C GLU A 64 10.79 0.28 5.08
N HIS A 65 9.76 0.84 4.46
CA HIS A 65 8.37 0.46 4.76
C HIS A 65 8.08 -0.96 4.34
N LEU A 66 8.62 -1.41 3.20
CA LEU A 66 8.46 -2.78 2.75
C LEU A 66 9.16 -3.77 3.70
N GLU A 67 10.32 -3.39 4.23
CA GLU A 67 11.02 -4.22 5.22
C GLU A 67 10.20 -4.35 6.50
N ILE A 68 9.60 -3.25 6.97
CA ILE A 68 8.73 -3.27 8.16
C ILE A 68 7.56 -4.23 7.94
N ILE A 69 6.90 -4.15 6.79
CA ILE A 69 5.77 -5.01 6.46
C ILE A 69 6.23 -6.47 6.35
N ASN A 70 7.32 -6.71 5.63
CA ASN A 70 7.86 -8.06 5.44
C ASN A 70 8.22 -8.71 6.77
N GLU A 71 8.84 -7.96 7.66
CA GLU A 71 9.21 -8.46 8.98
C GLU A 71 7.97 -8.77 9.83
N ALA A 72 7.00 -7.87 9.82
CA ALA A 72 5.76 -8.05 10.58
C ALA A 72 4.93 -9.23 10.07
N LEU A 73 4.90 -9.46 8.77
CA LEU A 73 4.11 -10.51 8.12
C LEU A 73 4.95 -11.69 7.65
N CYS A 74 6.13 -11.88 8.23
CA CYS A 74 7.11 -12.86 7.75
C CYS A 74 6.54 -14.26 7.55
N ASN A 75 5.74 -14.74 8.48
CA ASN A 75 5.13 -16.08 8.42
C ASN A 75 3.64 -16.02 8.07
N ASP A 76 3.17 -14.87 7.58
CA ASP A 76 1.76 -14.67 7.25
C ASP A 76 1.60 -14.42 5.75
N ARG A 77 1.70 -15.51 5.00
CA ARG A 77 1.60 -15.45 3.54
C ARG A 77 0.25 -14.96 3.07
N ILE A 78 -0.82 -15.31 3.78
CA ILE A 78 -2.18 -14.91 3.42
C ILE A 78 -2.32 -13.38 3.49
N SER A 79 -1.82 -12.75 4.54
CA SER A 79 -1.85 -11.30 4.67
C SER A 79 -1.01 -10.62 3.60
N LYS A 80 0.15 -11.18 3.25
CA LYS A 80 0.98 -10.64 2.17
C LYS A 80 0.25 -10.71 0.83
N MET A 81 -0.42 -11.84 0.54
CA MET A 81 -1.19 -11.98 -0.70
C MET A 81 -2.36 -11.01 -0.73
N HIS A 82 -3.04 -10.83 0.41
CA HIS A 82 -4.13 -9.86 0.54
C HIS A 82 -3.64 -8.45 0.22
N LEU A 83 -2.47 -8.08 0.75
CA LEU A 83 -1.88 -6.77 0.50
C LEU A 83 -1.53 -6.59 -0.98
N MET A 84 -0.99 -7.63 -1.62
CA MET A 84 -0.70 -7.57 -3.06
C MET A 84 -1.97 -7.41 -3.89
N GLU A 85 -3.07 -8.03 -3.49
CA GLU A 85 -4.36 -7.82 -4.15
C GLU A 85 -4.82 -6.37 -4.03
N GLN A 86 -4.59 -5.74 -2.88
CA GLN A 86 -4.94 -4.34 -2.68
C GLN A 86 -4.09 -3.41 -3.53
N VAL A 87 -2.80 -3.68 -3.66
CA VAL A 87 -1.92 -2.95 -4.58
C VAL A 87 -2.49 -3.06 -6.00
N ASN A 88 -2.89 -4.26 -6.42
CA ASN A 88 -3.50 -4.48 -7.72
C ASN A 88 -4.79 -3.69 -7.89
N GLN A 89 -5.64 -3.63 -6.88
CA GLN A 89 -6.89 -2.88 -6.96
C GLN A 89 -6.63 -1.40 -7.26
N ILE A 90 -5.60 -0.83 -6.64
CA ILE A 90 -5.24 0.56 -6.91
C ILE A 90 -4.71 0.71 -8.34
N ILE A 91 -3.84 -0.19 -8.77
CA ILE A 91 -3.30 -0.16 -10.13
C ILE A 91 -4.42 -0.22 -11.17
N TYR A 92 -5.37 -1.13 -11.00
CA TYR A 92 -6.47 -1.34 -11.95
C TYR A 92 -7.57 -0.29 -11.84
N SER A 93 -7.53 0.60 -10.85
CA SER A 93 -8.54 1.65 -10.70
C SER A 93 -8.39 2.77 -11.72
N ASP A 94 -7.27 2.83 -12.42
CA ASP A 94 -6.98 3.83 -13.44
C ASP A 94 -6.17 3.18 -14.57
N THR A 95 -5.65 3.99 -15.48
CA THR A 95 -4.84 3.51 -16.60
C THR A 95 -3.58 2.81 -16.09
N ILE A 96 -3.35 1.59 -16.56
CA ILE A 96 -2.18 0.80 -16.19
C ILE A 96 -0.99 1.21 -17.06
N THR A 97 0.17 1.46 -16.44
CA THR A 97 1.39 1.85 -17.12
C THR A 97 2.47 0.79 -16.95
N GLN A 98 3.53 0.89 -17.74
CA GLN A 98 4.72 0.04 -17.58
C GLN A 98 5.31 0.20 -16.18
N GLN A 99 5.32 1.43 -15.66
CA GLN A 99 5.83 1.72 -14.33
C GLN A 99 5.02 0.98 -13.25
N ASP A 100 3.71 0.83 -13.42
CA ASP A 100 2.87 0.08 -12.48
C ASP A 100 3.32 -1.38 -12.38
N TYR A 101 3.60 -2.02 -13.51
CA TYR A 101 4.09 -3.40 -13.53
C TYR A 101 5.43 -3.53 -12.83
N GLU A 102 6.35 -2.61 -13.09
CA GLU A 102 7.69 -2.64 -12.50
C GLU A 102 7.60 -2.47 -10.98
N GLU A 103 6.77 -1.54 -10.51
CA GLU A 103 6.56 -1.33 -9.08
C GLU A 103 5.90 -2.54 -8.42
N PHE A 104 4.89 -3.13 -9.07
CA PHE A 104 4.23 -4.31 -8.55
C PHE A 104 5.22 -5.46 -8.32
N GLU A 105 6.07 -5.74 -9.32
CA GLU A 105 7.08 -6.81 -9.22
C GLU A 105 8.11 -6.50 -8.13
N LYS A 106 8.56 -5.26 -8.05
CA LYS A 106 9.50 -4.83 -7.01
C LYS A 106 8.92 -5.04 -5.62
N ILE A 107 7.68 -4.62 -5.41
CA ILE A 107 6.99 -4.74 -4.13
C ILE A 107 6.82 -6.22 -3.77
N LYS A 108 6.35 -7.01 -4.72
CA LYS A 108 6.15 -8.45 -4.55
C LYS A 108 7.43 -9.14 -4.12
N ASN A 109 8.53 -8.88 -4.82
CA ASN A 109 9.81 -9.49 -4.52
C ASN A 109 10.30 -9.14 -3.12
N LYS A 110 10.11 -7.89 -2.70
CA LYS A 110 10.49 -7.45 -1.36
C LYS A 110 9.65 -8.09 -0.27
N LEU A 111 8.33 -8.21 -0.49
CA LEU A 111 7.42 -8.73 0.52
C LEU A 111 7.54 -10.23 0.72
N PHE A 112 8.03 -10.97 -0.27
CA PHE A 112 8.14 -12.43 -0.19
C PHE A 112 9.54 -12.96 0.02
N THR A 113 10.51 -12.10 0.35
CA THR A 113 11.89 -12.53 0.61
C THR A 113 12.03 -13.37 1.87
N CYS A 114 11.14 -13.17 2.84
CA CYS A 114 11.17 -13.87 4.12
C CYS A 114 10.61 -15.29 4.05
N ASP A 115 9.96 -15.66 2.95
CA ASP A 115 9.27 -16.94 2.79
C ASP A 115 10.12 -18.04 2.16
N ASN A 116 11.40 -17.93 2.26
CA ASN A 116 12.34 -18.93 1.69
C ASN A 116 12.46 -20.18 2.56
#